data_ad40891aa610d430784c6bf6ba910423
#
_entry.id   ad40891aa610d430784c6bf6ba910423
#
_cell.length_a   1.000
_cell.length_b   1.000
_cell.length_c   1.000
_cell.angle_alpha   90.00
_cell.angle_beta   90.00
_cell.angle_gamma   90.00
#
_symmetry.space_group_name_H-M   'P 1'
#
loop_
_entity.id
_entity.type
_entity.pdbx_description
1 polymer ?
#
loop_
_entity_poly.entity_id
_entity_poly.type
_entity_poly.pdbx_seq_one_letter_code
_entity_poly.pdbx_strand_id
1 'polypeptide(L)'
;ALLFAFIREREKLRHYTLWVCWITLALVALTRIEMIFNPLGIKFQVFDNRETYAQLADTAQGRPIIFNGSYTAAAKYHFYTGGESYAQPVVTYRTSHYQLRDDDTRMAGRAVLTEVLDSTPGAQEIKLANGKRFHYLVADPFIPVRKIIAEITGLPPTVNQGDSLHLDVTLHNPYPYVYILEKGTSGSETANGT
;
A
#
# COMPACT_ATOMS: atom_id res chain seq x y z
N ALA A 1 -22.72 0.59 -31.49
CA ALA A 1 -23.55 0.40 -32.70
C ALA A 1 -24.46 1.63 -32.98
N LEU A 2 -25.30 2.08 -32.04
CA LEU A 2 -26.22 3.21 -32.22
C LEU A 2 -25.54 4.54 -32.54
N LEU A 3 -24.45 4.88 -31.83
CA LEU A 3 -23.68 6.11 -32.04
C LEU A 3 -23.08 6.14 -33.46
N PHE A 4 -22.57 5.01 -33.93
CA PHE A 4 -21.99 4.88 -35.28
C PHE A 4 -23.05 5.04 -36.37
N ALA A 5 -24.24 4.46 -36.20
CA ALA A 5 -25.36 4.63 -37.13
C ALA A 5 -25.81 6.10 -37.20
N PHE A 6 -25.96 6.75 -36.04
CA PHE A 6 -26.35 8.16 -35.93
C PHE A 6 -25.33 9.11 -36.61
N ILE A 7 -24.04 8.87 -36.44
CA ILE A 7 -22.98 9.69 -37.07
C ILE A 7 -22.95 9.47 -38.60
N ARG A 8 -23.23 8.23 -39.04
CA ARG A 8 -23.22 7.91 -40.48
C ARG A 8 -24.32 8.63 -41.28
N GLU A 9 -25.47 8.90 -40.65
CA GLU A 9 -26.60 9.58 -41.30
C GLU A 9 -26.45 11.09 -41.42
N ARG A 10 -25.49 11.71 -40.74
CA ARG A 10 -25.28 13.17 -40.71
C ARG A 10 -23.89 13.57 -41.14
N GLU A 11 -23.74 14.02 -42.36
CA GLU A 11 -22.42 14.42 -42.95
C GLU A 11 -21.67 15.48 -42.12
N LYS A 12 -22.36 16.49 -41.60
CA LYS A 12 -21.76 17.54 -40.76
C LYS A 12 -21.19 16.98 -39.46
N LEU A 13 -21.89 16.03 -38.84
CA LEU A 13 -21.45 15.33 -37.59
C LEU A 13 -20.27 14.39 -37.88
N ARG A 14 -20.23 13.80 -39.07
CA ARG A 14 -19.10 12.95 -39.48
C ARG A 14 -17.77 13.73 -39.53
N HIS A 15 -17.77 14.89 -40.15
CA HIS A 15 -16.57 15.72 -40.17
C HIS A 15 -16.15 16.19 -38.79
N TYR A 16 -17.10 16.65 -37.98
CA TYR A 16 -16.84 17.01 -36.59
C TYR A 16 -16.24 15.83 -35.77
N THR A 17 -16.83 14.67 -35.91
CA THR A 17 -16.35 13.46 -35.20
C THR A 17 -14.95 13.06 -35.66
N LEU A 18 -14.65 13.14 -36.96
CA LEU A 18 -13.32 12.86 -37.46
C LEU A 18 -12.28 13.84 -36.88
N TRP A 19 -12.60 15.12 -36.82
CA TRP A 19 -11.73 16.12 -36.21
C TRP A 19 -11.49 15.84 -34.72
N VAL A 20 -12.54 15.53 -33.97
CA VAL A 20 -12.42 15.18 -32.55
C VAL A 20 -11.58 13.92 -32.39
N CYS A 21 -11.77 12.89 -33.22
CA CYS A 21 -10.96 11.68 -33.19
C CYS A 21 -9.48 11.97 -33.45
N TRP A 22 -9.16 12.78 -34.46
CA TRP A 22 -7.78 13.16 -34.77
C TRP A 22 -7.11 13.96 -33.66
N ILE A 23 -7.83 14.94 -33.09
CA ILE A 23 -7.33 15.72 -31.95
C ILE A 23 -7.09 14.80 -30.73
N THR A 24 -8.04 13.91 -30.44
CA THR A 24 -7.89 12.96 -29.31
C THR A 24 -6.72 12.02 -29.55
N LEU A 25 -6.55 11.52 -30.78
CA LEU A 25 -5.44 10.63 -31.14
C LEU A 25 -4.10 11.34 -31.02
N ALA A 26 -4.02 12.59 -31.49
CA ALA A 26 -2.83 13.41 -31.33
C ALA A 26 -2.49 13.67 -29.86
N LEU A 27 -3.49 13.98 -29.05
CA LEU A 27 -3.32 14.21 -27.60
C LEU A 27 -2.87 12.94 -26.88
N VAL A 28 -3.44 11.80 -27.22
CA VAL A 28 -3.01 10.50 -26.68
C VAL A 28 -1.58 10.18 -27.10
N ALA A 29 -1.22 10.44 -28.38
CA ALA A 29 0.14 10.22 -28.86
C ALA A 29 1.15 11.12 -28.15
N LEU A 30 0.84 12.41 -27.97
CA LEU A 30 1.67 13.35 -27.21
C LEU A 30 1.85 12.90 -25.74
N THR A 31 0.77 12.49 -25.11
CA THR A 31 0.83 11.97 -23.71
C THR A 31 1.71 10.72 -23.64
N ARG A 32 1.62 9.81 -24.63
CA ARG A 32 2.47 8.62 -24.69
C ARG A 32 3.94 8.97 -24.90
N ILE A 33 4.23 9.92 -25.79
CA ILE A 33 5.60 10.41 -26.01
C ILE A 33 6.16 11.02 -24.72
N GLU A 34 5.36 11.83 -24.01
CA GLU A 34 5.76 12.39 -22.74
C GLU A 34 6.02 11.30 -21.69
N MET A 35 5.15 10.27 -21.61
CA MET A 35 5.34 9.15 -20.67
C MET A 35 6.57 8.30 -20.96
N ILE A 36 7.05 8.24 -22.22
CA ILE A 36 8.21 7.42 -22.61
C ILE A 36 9.50 8.22 -22.50
N PHE A 37 9.52 9.45 -23.02
CA PHE A 37 10.73 10.25 -23.23
C PHE A 37 10.85 11.43 -22.26
N ASN A 38 9.75 11.82 -21.59
CA ASN A 38 9.67 12.96 -20.67
C ASN A 38 10.31 14.27 -21.22
N PRO A 39 10.03 14.69 -22.47
CA PRO A 39 10.65 15.87 -23.07
C PRO A 39 10.27 17.17 -22.35
N LEU A 40 9.10 17.24 -21.71
CA LEU A 40 8.64 18.41 -20.96
C LEU A 40 9.09 18.40 -19.50
N GLY A 41 9.70 17.31 -19.02
CA GLY A 41 10.14 17.19 -17.64
C GLY A 41 8.99 17.14 -16.62
N ILE A 42 7.78 16.77 -17.05
CA ILE A 42 6.63 16.68 -16.16
C ILE A 42 6.80 15.46 -15.27
N LYS A 43 6.83 15.68 -13.94
CA LYS A 43 6.96 14.60 -12.97
C LYS A 43 5.64 13.85 -12.80
N PHE A 44 5.37 12.89 -13.67
CA PHE A 44 4.30 11.92 -13.42
C PHE A 44 4.76 10.86 -12.42
N GLN A 45 3.82 10.31 -11.65
CA GLN A 45 4.10 9.20 -10.72
C GLN A 45 4.61 7.91 -11.38
N VAL A 46 4.66 7.88 -12.71
CA VAL A 46 5.15 6.75 -13.52
C VAL A 46 6.66 6.78 -13.67
N PHE A 47 7.26 7.98 -13.64
CA PHE A 47 8.71 8.16 -13.76
C PHE A 47 9.41 7.79 -12.45
N ASP A 48 10.67 7.42 -12.54
CA ASP A 48 11.55 7.07 -11.43
C ASP A 48 11.14 5.80 -10.64
N ASN A 49 10.05 5.12 -11.02
CA ASN A 49 9.64 3.90 -10.31
C ASN A 49 10.72 2.82 -10.39
N ARG A 50 11.31 2.61 -11.57
CA ARG A 50 12.32 1.56 -11.76
C ARG A 50 13.54 1.81 -10.86
N GLU A 51 14.06 3.03 -10.85
CA GLU A 51 15.19 3.42 -10.04
C GLU A 51 14.84 3.38 -8.54
N THR A 52 13.67 3.90 -8.16
CA THR A 52 13.17 3.86 -6.79
C THR A 52 13.10 2.43 -6.25
N TYR A 53 12.53 1.50 -7.02
CA TYR A 53 12.43 0.11 -6.55
C TYR A 53 13.73 -0.66 -6.65
N ALA A 54 14.64 -0.31 -7.57
CA ALA A 54 15.99 -0.84 -7.58
C ALA A 54 16.76 -0.45 -6.31
N GLN A 55 16.70 0.83 -5.90
CA GLN A 55 17.28 1.28 -4.63
C GLN A 55 16.72 0.54 -3.42
N LEU A 56 15.41 0.29 -3.40
CA LEU A 56 14.79 -0.52 -2.34
C LEU A 56 15.29 -1.97 -2.36
N ALA A 57 15.50 -2.56 -3.53
CA ALA A 57 16.02 -3.91 -3.66
C ALA A 57 17.48 -3.99 -3.17
N ASP A 58 18.29 -2.99 -3.49
CA ASP A 58 19.66 -2.89 -3.00
C ASP A 58 19.67 -2.75 -1.46
N THR A 59 18.76 -1.94 -0.90
CA THR A 59 18.62 -1.78 0.55
C THR A 59 18.15 -3.08 1.21
N ALA A 60 17.23 -3.79 0.57
CA ALA A 60 16.71 -5.06 1.07
C ALA A 60 17.74 -6.19 1.07
N GLN A 61 18.76 -6.14 0.19
CA GLN A 61 19.81 -7.16 0.09
C GLN A 61 19.24 -8.59 -0.05
N GLY A 62 18.23 -8.76 -0.88
CA GLY A 62 17.55 -10.03 -1.09
C GLY A 62 16.53 -10.44 -0.02
N ARG A 63 16.32 -9.62 1.02
CA ARG A 63 15.27 -9.83 2.00
C ARG A 63 13.92 -9.45 1.41
N PRO A 64 12.83 -10.15 1.78
CA PRO A 64 11.48 -9.70 1.46
C PRO A 64 11.18 -8.32 2.04
N ILE A 65 10.37 -7.52 1.33
CA ILE A 65 9.93 -6.22 1.84
C ILE A 65 8.45 -6.27 2.23
N ILE A 66 8.16 -5.77 3.43
CA ILE A 66 6.80 -5.61 3.94
C ILE A 66 6.44 -4.13 3.89
N PHE A 67 5.47 -3.76 3.06
CA PHE A 67 4.97 -2.39 2.95
C PHE A 67 3.81 -2.18 3.92
N ASN A 68 3.79 -1.03 4.58
CA ASN A 68 2.73 -0.68 5.52
C ASN A 68 1.49 -0.17 4.76
N GLY A 69 0.50 -1.05 4.57
CA GLY A 69 -0.78 -0.75 3.93
C GLY A 69 -0.76 -0.52 2.42
N SER A 70 0.40 -0.37 1.79
CA SER A 70 0.50 -0.02 0.38
C SER A 70 0.63 -1.24 -0.54
N TYR A 71 -0.52 -1.85 -0.90
CA TYR A 71 -0.55 -2.94 -1.88
C TYR A 71 0.03 -2.54 -3.25
N THR A 72 -0.12 -1.26 -3.62
CA THR A 72 0.43 -0.73 -4.87
C THR A 72 1.96 -0.69 -4.85
N ALA A 73 2.56 -0.33 -3.72
CA ALA A 73 4.01 -0.34 -3.56
C ALA A 73 4.56 -1.76 -3.61
N ALA A 74 3.91 -2.70 -2.91
CA ALA A 74 4.27 -4.11 -2.93
C ALA A 74 4.20 -4.70 -4.34
N ALA A 75 3.10 -4.43 -5.07
CA ALA A 75 2.94 -4.91 -6.45
C ALA A 75 3.98 -4.32 -7.40
N LYS A 76 4.27 -3.02 -7.29
CA LYS A 76 5.30 -2.35 -8.11
C LYS A 76 6.70 -2.88 -7.78
N TYR A 77 7.03 -3.06 -6.50
CA TYR A 77 8.30 -3.64 -6.11
C TYR A 77 8.51 -5.00 -6.76
N HIS A 78 7.54 -5.91 -6.62
CA HIS A 78 7.61 -7.21 -7.26
C HIS A 78 7.74 -7.12 -8.78
N PHE A 79 6.98 -6.23 -9.42
CA PHE A 79 6.99 -6.04 -10.88
C PHE A 79 8.36 -5.56 -11.40
N TYR A 80 8.99 -4.58 -10.74
CA TYR A 80 10.22 -3.99 -11.21
C TYR A 80 11.48 -4.77 -10.82
N THR A 81 11.44 -5.51 -9.72
CA THR A 81 12.64 -6.17 -9.14
C THR A 81 12.57 -7.69 -9.15
N GLY A 82 11.38 -8.28 -9.27
CA GLY A 82 11.16 -9.71 -9.05
C GLY A 82 11.25 -10.13 -7.58
N GLY A 83 11.55 -9.18 -6.66
CA GLY A 83 11.72 -9.46 -5.25
C GLY A 83 10.41 -9.82 -4.55
N GLU A 84 10.50 -10.59 -3.46
CA GLU A 84 9.34 -10.90 -2.63
C GLU A 84 8.86 -9.67 -1.88
N SER A 85 7.57 -9.42 -1.92
CA SER A 85 6.95 -8.29 -1.21
C SER A 85 5.57 -8.64 -0.69
N TYR A 86 5.21 -7.99 0.40
CA TYR A 86 3.91 -8.14 1.05
C TYR A 86 3.40 -6.77 1.49
N ALA A 87 2.08 -6.56 1.40
CA ALA A 87 1.44 -5.38 1.95
C ALA A 87 0.71 -5.76 3.24
N GLN A 88 1.22 -5.27 4.37
CA GLN A 88 0.59 -5.51 5.66
C GLN A 88 -0.79 -4.84 5.69
N PRO A 89 -1.84 -5.55 6.14
CA PRO A 89 -3.16 -4.96 6.27
C PRO A 89 -3.16 -3.86 7.33
N VAL A 90 -3.77 -2.74 6.98
CA VAL A 90 -4.04 -1.63 7.91
C VAL A 90 -5.54 -1.56 8.12
N VAL A 91 -5.98 -1.46 9.37
CA VAL A 91 -7.41 -1.48 9.75
C VAL A 91 -8.23 -0.40 9.05
N THR A 92 -7.60 0.74 8.78
CA THR A 92 -8.26 1.91 8.16
C THR A 92 -8.22 1.91 6.64
N TYR A 93 -7.60 0.90 6.00
CA TYR A 93 -7.41 0.89 4.57
C TYR A 93 -8.14 -0.27 3.88
N ARG A 94 -8.29 -0.17 2.56
CA ARG A 94 -9.02 -1.16 1.75
C ARG A 94 -8.41 -2.55 1.88
N THR A 95 -9.27 -3.55 1.99
CA THR A 95 -8.88 -4.96 1.87
C THR A 95 -8.25 -5.20 0.49
N SER A 96 -7.08 -5.81 0.46
CA SER A 96 -6.36 -6.14 -0.75
C SER A 96 -6.21 -7.66 -0.91
N HIS A 97 -5.82 -8.11 -2.11
CA HIS A 97 -5.56 -9.53 -2.36
C HIS A 97 -4.45 -10.12 -1.47
N TYR A 98 -3.54 -9.29 -0.96
CA TYR A 98 -2.53 -9.72 0.02
C TYR A 98 -3.13 -10.24 1.32
N GLN A 99 -4.34 -9.79 1.69
CA GLN A 99 -5.04 -10.28 2.87
C GLN A 99 -5.69 -11.65 2.67
N LEU A 100 -5.94 -12.02 1.42
CA LEU A 100 -6.50 -13.33 1.05
C LEU A 100 -5.43 -14.41 0.91
N ARG A 101 -4.17 -14.02 0.79
CA ARG A 101 -3.02 -14.91 0.66
C ARG A 101 -2.27 -15.00 1.99
N ASP A 102 -1.71 -16.15 2.27
CA ASP A 102 -0.88 -16.40 3.47
C ASP A 102 0.61 -16.08 3.22
N ASP A 103 0.89 -15.04 2.45
CA ASP A 103 2.26 -14.67 2.08
C ASP A 103 3.09 -14.25 3.32
N ASP A 104 2.47 -13.66 4.33
CA ASP A 104 3.09 -13.34 5.63
C ASP A 104 3.60 -14.59 6.36
N THR A 105 2.84 -15.69 6.31
CA THR A 105 3.25 -16.97 6.91
C THR A 105 4.49 -17.55 6.21
N ARG A 106 4.64 -17.34 4.89
CA ARG A 106 5.81 -17.76 4.13
C ARG A 106 7.08 -16.99 4.51
N MET A 107 6.93 -15.80 5.06
CA MET A 107 8.04 -14.96 5.52
C MET A 107 8.40 -15.20 6.99
N ALA A 108 7.60 -15.99 7.72
CA ALA A 108 7.81 -16.28 9.14
C ALA A 108 9.21 -16.88 9.39
N GLY A 109 9.88 -16.36 10.42
CA GLY A 109 11.23 -16.80 10.80
C GLY A 109 12.37 -16.30 9.89
N ARG A 110 12.07 -15.55 8.83
CA ARG A 110 13.05 -14.94 7.93
C ARG A 110 13.36 -13.51 8.34
N ALA A 111 14.55 -13.04 8.00
CA ALA A 111 14.85 -11.61 8.07
C ALA A 111 14.10 -10.87 6.96
N VAL A 112 13.32 -9.86 7.32
CA VAL A 112 12.54 -9.02 6.39
C VAL A 112 12.82 -7.54 6.62
N LEU A 113 12.64 -6.74 5.59
CA LEU A 113 12.66 -5.29 5.69
C LEU A 113 11.21 -4.79 5.78
N THR A 114 10.85 -4.15 6.88
CA THR A 114 9.48 -3.67 7.13
C THR A 114 9.44 -2.16 7.06
N GLU A 115 8.53 -1.62 6.22
CA GLU A 115 8.21 -0.19 6.22
C GLU A 115 7.54 0.20 7.53
N VAL A 116 8.04 1.25 8.15
CA VAL A 116 7.54 1.75 9.43
C VAL A 116 7.28 3.26 9.34
N LEU A 117 6.63 3.80 10.37
CA LEU A 117 6.45 5.24 10.48
C LEU A 117 7.77 5.92 10.85
N ASP A 118 7.93 7.18 10.47
CA ASP A 118 9.09 8.03 10.81
C ASP A 118 9.29 8.19 12.32
N SER A 119 8.22 8.12 13.10
CA SER A 119 8.23 8.18 14.56
C SER A 119 8.65 6.87 15.24
N THR A 120 8.90 5.80 14.48
CA THR A 120 9.24 4.50 15.07
C THR A 120 10.67 4.50 15.61
N PRO A 121 10.90 4.18 16.90
CA PRO A 121 12.24 4.12 17.46
C PRO A 121 13.14 3.12 16.71
N GLY A 122 14.35 3.55 16.38
CA GLY A 122 15.33 2.73 15.66
C GLY A 122 15.08 2.61 14.14
N ALA A 123 14.07 3.30 13.60
CA ALA A 123 13.83 3.32 12.16
C ALA A 123 15.04 3.90 11.40
N GLN A 124 15.42 3.22 10.33
CA GLN A 124 16.40 3.71 9.37
C GLN A 124 15.66 4.46 8.25
N GLU A 125 16.32 5.45 7.67
CA GLU A 125 15.76 6.24 6.57
C GLU A 125 16.61 6.12 5.32
N ILE A 126 15.94 5.99 4.18
CA ILE A 126 16.55 6.13 2.86
C ILE A 126 15.77 7.14 2.01
N LYS A 127 16.46 8.02 1.32
CA LYS A 127 15.87 8.92 0.33
C LYS A 127 15.83 8.23 -1.02
N LEU A 128 14.64 8.01 -1.53
CA LEU A 128 14.39 7.34 -2.80
C LEU A 128 14.60 8.29 -4.00
N ALA A 129 14.83 7.73 -5.19
CA ALA A 129 15.00 8.49 -6.43
C ALA A 129 13.83 9.44 -6.73
N ASN A 130 12.61 9.03 -6.39
CA ASN A 130 11.41 9.87 -6.52
C ASN A 130 11.32 11.01 -5.50
N GLY A 131 12.34 11.19 -4.65
CA GLY A 131 12.43 12.23 -3.61
C GLY A 131 11.68 11.91 -2.31
N LYS A 132 10.96 10.79 -2.23
CA LYS A 132 10.28 10.35 -1.00
C LYS A 132 11.29 9.76 -0.02
N ARG A 133 11.00 9.91 1.26
CA ARG A 133 11.71 9.22 2.34
C ARG A 133 11.01 7.89 2.61
N PHE A 134 11.80 6.87 2.80
CA PHE A 134 11.31 5.54 3.15
C PHE A 134 11.95 5.13 4.47
N HIS A 135 11.11 4.95 5.48
CA HIS A 135 11.53 4.54 6.82
C HIS A 135 11.31 3.05 6.98
N TYR A 136 12.31 2.36 7.48
CA TYR A 136 12.27 0.92 7.60
C TYR A 136 13.00 0.38 8.81
N LEU A 137 12.62 -0.81 9.21
CA LEU A 137 13.32 -1.65 10.18
C LEU A 137 13.60 -3.02 9.56
N VAL A 138 14.68 -3.63 10.01
CA VAL A 138 14.94 -5.05 9.71
C VAL A 138 14.42 -5.87 10.87
N ALA A 139 13.38 -6.66 10.62
CA ALA A 139 12.84 -7.63 11.58
C ALA A 139 13.51 -9.00 11.34
N ASP A 140 14.22 -9.51 12.33
CA ASP A 140 14.91 -10.79 12.27
C ASP A 140 14.84 -11.48 13.64
N PRO A 141 14.07 -12.56 13.78
CA PRO A 141 13.14 -13.14 12.80
C PRO A 141 11.84 -12.34 12.64
N PHE A 142 11.23 -12.40 11.45
CA PHE A 142 9.89 -11.87 11.26
C PHE A 142 8.83 -12.79 11.87
N ILE A 143 7.95 -12.22 12.68
CA ILE A 143 6.87 -12.94 13.37
C ILE A 143 5.53 -12.39 12.87
N PRO A 144 4.81 -13.13 12.00
CA PRO A 144 3.48 -12.70 11.55
C PRO A 144 2.46 -12.77 12.68
N VAL A 145 1.54 -11.80 12.69
CA VAL A 145 0.52 -11.67 13.77
C VAL A 145 -0.91 -11.75 13.25
N ARG A 146 -1.10 -11.81 11.96
CA ARG A 146 -2.40 -11.65 11.31
C ARG A 146 -3.46 -12.66 11.73
N LYS A 147 -3.06 -13.87 12.08
CA LYS A 147 -3.98 -14.95 12.51
C LYS A 147 -4.29 -14.91 14.00
N ILE A 148 -3.74 -13.98 14.75
CA ILE A 148 -4.10 -13.77 16.15
C ILE A 148 -5.52 -13.21 16.18
N ILE A 149 -6.40 -13.87 16.90
CA ILE A 149 -7.79 -13.49 17.06
C ILE A 149 -7.96 -12.85 18.42
N ALA A 150 -8.55 -11.66 18.46
CA ALA A 150 -8.94 -11.00 19.68
C ALA A 150 -10.46 -11.23 19.92
N GLU A 151 -10.80 -11.85 21.01
CA GLU A 151 -12.18 -12.01 21.47
C GLU A 151 -12.43 -11.00 22.58
N ILE A 152 -13.44 -10.15 22.41
CA ILE A 152 -13.79 -9.11 23.37
C ILE A 152 -15.10 -9.53 24.04
N THR A 153 -15.06 -9.64 25.37
CA THR A 153 -16.24 -9.93 26.20
C THR A 153 -16.53 -8.74 27.11
N GLY A 154 -17.75 -8.68 27.62
CA GLY A 154 -18.16 -7.61 28.54
C GLY A 154 -18.59 -6.30 27.87
N LEU A 155 -18.86 -6.30 26.55
CA LEU A 155 -19.40 -5.13 25.86
C LEU A 155 -20.87 -4.92 26.27
N PRO A 156 -21.23 -3.81 26.96
CA PRO A 156 -22.61 -3.48 27.24
C PRO A 156 -23.35 -3.07 25.95
N PRO A 157 -24.66 -3.28 25.87
CA PRO A 157 -25.45 -2.95 24.68
C PRO A 157 -25.51 -1.44 24.39
N THR A 158 -25.32 -0.61 25.39
CA THR A 158 -25.32 0.85 25.29
C THR A 158 -24.22 1.43 26.16
N VAL A 159 -23.52 2.44 25.67
CA VAL A 159 -22.47 3.19 26.37
C VAL A 159 -22.76 4.67 26.22
N ASN A 160 -22.72 5.45 27.32
CA ASN A 160 -22.84 6.89 27.25
C ASN A 160 -21.46 7.53 26.95
N GLN A 161 -21.51 8.68 26.31
CA GLN A 161 -20.30 9.44 26.05
C GLN A 161 -19.66 9.87 27.38
N GLY A 162 -18.39 9.49 27.57
CA GLY A 162 -17.63 9.80 28.79
C GLY A 162 -17.58 8.67 29.82
N ASP A 163 -18.28 7.55 29.59
CA ASP A 163 -18.16 6.38 30.45
C ASP A 163 -16.84 5.66 30.26
N SER A 164 -16.27 5.15 31.36
CA SER A 164 -15.12 4.26 31.32
C SER A 164 -15.58 2.82 31.17
N LEU A 165 -15.02 2.14 30.16
CA LEU A 165 -15.36 0.75 29.87
C LEU A 165 -14.19 -0.16 30.24
N HIS A 166 -14.50 -1.19 31.04
CA HIS A 166 -13.57 -2.30 31.29
C HIS A 166 -13.96 -3.46 30.37
N LEU A 167 -13.05 -3.83 29.47
CA LEU A 167 -13.25 -4.92 28.53
C LEU A 167 -12.26 -6.02 28.81
N ASP A 168 -12.76 -7.26 28.82
CA ASP A 168 -11.91 -8.44 28.86
C ASP A 168 -11.55 -8.83 27.42
N VAL A 169 -10.26 -8.83 27.11
CA VAL A 169 -9.73 -9.17 25.78
C VAL A 169 -8.93 -10.46 25.88
N THR A 170 -9.44 -11.52 25.25
CA THR A 170 -8.74 -12.79 25.14
C THR A 170 -8.08 -12.88 23.77
N LEU A 171 -6.76 -13.12 23.74
CA LEU A 171 -5.99 -13.28 22.50
C LEU A 171 -5.72 -14.77 22.25
N HIS A 172 -6.20 -15.27 21.12
CA HIS A 172 -5.91 -16.61 20.63
C HIS A 172 -4.76 -16.58 19.64
N ASN A 173 -3.61 -17.14 20.03
CA ASN A 173 -2.44 -17.25 19.16
C ASN A 173 -2.39 -18.63 18.49
N PRO A 174 -2.69 -18.76 17.18
CA PRO A 174 -2.64 -20.02 16.46
C PRO A 174 -1.23 -20.43 16.02
N TYR A 175 -0.23 -19.58 16.25
CA TYR A 175 1.13 -19.83 15.82
C TYR A 175 1.90 -20.67 16.83
N PRO A 176 2.93 -21.44 16.40
CA PRO A 176 3.72 -22.30 17.28
C PRO A 176 4.76 -21.55 18.13
N TYR A 177 4.78 -20.22 18.10
CA TYR A 177 5.71 -19.38 18.86
C TYR A 177 4.96 -18.45 19.83
N VAL A 178 5.65 -18.09 20.91
CA VAL A 178 5.13 -17.17 21.94
C VAL A 178 5.24 -15.74 21.44
N TYR A 179 4.17 -14.97 21.57
CA TYR A 179 4.14 -13.55 21.30
C TYR A 179 4.25 -12.76 22.61
N ILE A 180 5.26 -11.90 22.70
CA ILE A 180 5.44 -11.02 23.86
C ILE A 180 4.74 -9.72 23.53
N LEU A 181 3.68 -9.41 24.28
CA LEU A 181 3.01 -8.11 24.18
C LEU A 181 3.75 -7.14 25.08
N GLU A 182 4.41 -6.16 24.52
CA GLU A 182 4.92 -5.03 25.27
C GLU A 182 3.74 -4.16 25.74
N LYS A 183 3.73 -3.86 27.04
CA LYS A 183 2.75 -2.94 27.60
C LYS A 183 3.00 -1.56 27.03
N GLY A 184 2.19 -1.14 26.04
CA GLY A 184 2.22 0.22 25.52
C GLY A 184 2.07 1.21 26.68
N THR A 185 2.92 2.20 26.73
CA THR A 185 2.71 3.36 27.60
C THR A 185 1.36 3.96 27.23
N SER A 186 0.42 3.93 28.19
CA SER A 186 -0.93 4.45 28.03
C SER A 186 -0.85 5.97 27.79
N GLY A 187 -0.76 6.36 26.52
CA GLY A 187 -1.14 7.69 26.11
C GLY A 187 -2.67 7.76 26.16
N SER A 188 -3.23 8.62 26.99
CA SER A 188 -4.65 8.95 26.93
C SER A 188 -4.92 9.66 25.62
N GLU A 189 -5.25 8.93 24.56
CA GLU A 189 -5.84 9.50 23.35
C GLU A 189 -7.29 9.86 23.68
N THR A 190 -7.51 11.12 24.02
CA THR A 190 -8.83 11.72 23.91
C THR A 190 -9.16 11.80 22.43
N ALA A 191 -10.00 10.88 21.95
CA ALA A 191 -10.59 10.96 20.63
C ALA A 191 -11.52 12.17 20.60
N ASN A 192 -11.03 13.32 20.13
CA ASN A 192 -11.86 14.42 19.71
C ASN A 192 -12.48 14.05 18.35
N GLY A 193 -13.68 13.47 18.38
CA GLY A 193 -14.53 13.35 17.21
C GLY A 193 -15.26 14.66 16.96
N THR A 194 -15.03 15.26 15.82
CA THR A 194 -15.94 16.20 15.15
C THR A 194 -16.55 15.53 13.95
#